data_6f65d6f88bfc5bc3ced5648c6a2bb955
#
_entry.id   6f65d6f88bfc5bc3ced5648c6a2bb955
#
_cell.length_a   1.000
_cell.length_b   1.000
_cell.length_c   1.000
_cell.angle_alpha   90.00
_cell.angle_beta   90.00
_cell.angle_gamma   90.00
#
_symmetry.space_group_name_H-M   'P 1'
#
loop_
_entity.id
_entity.type
_entity.pdbx_description
1 polymer ?
#
loop_
_entity_poly.entity_id
_entity_poly.type
_entity_poly.pdbx_seq_one_letter_code
_entity_poly.pdbx_strand_id
1 'polypeptide(L)'
;VIACQIDSPRAGDFWRLSVTISSIPSTVARLRQTFDSGKTRPIEWRQAQLFELGRMMRQHEADFAEALRLDLGKCLFEAVLTEMSFVEAEAKYASKHLGGWMRPRRVRTPMMLQPGRSYVQPESKGVALVIAPWNYPLSMVCAPLVGAIAGGNCAVLKPSEITSHTSAALARL
;
A
#
# COMPACT_ATOMS: atom_id res chain seq x y z
N VAL A 1 -13.54 2.71 -5.73
CA VAL A 1 -12.87 2.04 -4.60
C VAL A 1 -12.06 0.89 -5.16
N ILE A 2 -10.78 0.86 -4.85
CA ILE A 2 -9.84 -0.17 -5.28
C ILE A 2 -9.49 -1.00 -4.06
N ALA A 3 -9.62 -2.33 -4.15
CA ALA A 3 -9.20 -3.24 -3.09
C ALA A 3 -7.87 -3.88 -3.47
N CYS A 4 -6.85 -3.71 -2.63
CA CYS A 4 -5.59 -4.40 -2.79
C CYS A 4 -5.73 -5.83 -2.24
N GLN A 5 -5.96 -6.78 -3.13
CA GLN A 5 -5.94 -8.21 -2.83
C GLN A 5 -4.97 -8.91 -3.77
N ILE A 6 -4.04 -9.64 -3.21
CA ILE A 6 -3.00 -10.33 -3.95
C ILE A 6 -3.26 -11.82 -3.84
N ASP A 7 -3.80 -12.42 -4.90
CA ASP A 7 -4.16 -13.83 -4.93
C ASP A 7 -3.29 -14.70 -5.85
N SER A 8 -2.34 -14.15 -6.60
CA SER A 8 -1.56 -14.96 -7.53
C SER A 8 -0.05 -14.67 -7.48
N PRO A 9 0.80 -15.71 -7.60
CA PRO A 9 2.22 -15.54 -7.82
C PRO A 9 2.58 -15.19 -9.29
N ARG A 10 1.60 -14.95 -10.16
CA ARG A 10 1.87 -14.58 -11.56
C ARG A 10 1.91 -13.06 -11.68
N ALA A 11 3.03 -12.55 -12.17
CA ALA A 11 3.21 -11.16 -12.57
C ALA A 11 2.12 -10.78 -13.60
N GLY A 12 1.13 -10.00 -13.22
CA GLY A 12 0.09 -9.50 -14.11
C GLY A 12 -1.31 -9.33 -13.50
N ASP A 13 -1.63 -10.01 -12.40
CA ASP A 13 -2.99 -9.98 -11.82
C ASP A 13 -3.11 -9.14 -10.54
N PHE A 14 -2.21 -8.19 -10.36
CA PHE A 14 -1.98 -7.53 -9.07
C PHE A 14 -3.09 -6.60 -8.59
N TRP A 15 -3.92 -6.00 -9.46
CA TRP A 15 -4.73 -4.82 -9.13
C TRP A 15 -6.15 -4.84 -9.72
N ARG A 16 -6.83 -5.96 -9.78
CA ARG A 16 -8.20 -5.95 -10.29
C ARG A 16 -9.24 -5.97 -9.18
N LEU A 17 -9.90 -4.82 -8.98
CA LEU A 17 -11.35 -4.74 -8.68
C LEU A 17 -11.80 -3.27 -8.59
N SER A 18 -12.37 -2.76 -9.66
CA SER A 18 -13.28 -1.60 -9.56
C SER A 18 -14.52 -2.07 -8.78
N VAL A 19 -14.75 -1.49 -7.62
CA VAL A 19 -15.79 -1.92 -6.68
C VAL A 19 -16.96 -0.94 -6.74
N THR A 20 -18.16 -1.42 -7.02
CA THR A 20 -19.40 -0.65 -6.85
C THR A 20 -19.70 -0.43 -5.37
N ILE A 21 -20.42 0.63 -5.02
CA ILE A 21 -20.76 0.96 -3.60
C ILE A 21 -21.46 -0.21 -2.91
N SER A 22 -22.33 -0.94 -3.62
CA SER A 22 -23.05 -2.11 -3.10
C SER A 22 -22.13 -3.29 -2.71
N SER A 23 -20.90 -3.34 -3.24
CA SER A 23 -19.96 -4.44 -2.99
C SER A 23 -18.87 -4.09 -1.95
N ILE A 24 -18.89 -2.90 -1.35
CA ILE A 24 -17.89 -2.49 -0.33
C ILE A 24 -17.88 -3.44 0.87
N PRO A 25 -19.02 -3.80 1.49
CA PRO A 25 -19.01 -4.71 2.64
C PRO A 25 -18.41 -6.07 2.31
N SER A 26 -18.73 -6.66 1.17
CA SER A 26 -18.19 -7.96 0.74
C SER A 26 -16.69 -7.88 0.45
N THR A 27 -16.23 -6.77 -0.14
CA THR A 27 -14.81 -6.50 -0.39
C THR A 27 -14.02 -6.40 0.92
N VAL A 28 -14.54 -5.64 1.90
CA VAL A 28 -13.91 -5.53 3.22
C VAL A 28 -13.88 -6.87 3.94
N ALA A 29 -14.97 -7.64 3.88
CA ALA A 29 -15.03 -8.98 4.47
C ALA A 29 -13.97 -9.92 3.87
N ARG A 30 -13.81 -9.93 2.55
CA ARG A 30 -12.77 -10.69 1.85
C ARG A 30 -11.36 -10.28 2.25
N LEU A 31 -11.08 -8.97 2.32
CA LEU A 31 -9.77 -8.46 2.76
C LEU A 31 -9.49 -8.86 4.22
N ARG A 32 -10.51 -8.87 5.07
CA ARG A 32 -10.38 -9.34 6.45
C ARG A 32 -10.07 -10.83 6.51
N GLN A 33 -10.73 -11.66 5.71
CA GLN A 33 -10.41 -13.08 5.60
C GLN A 33 -8.96 -13.30 5.14
N THR A 34 -8.49 -12.53 4.14
CA THR A 34 -7.09 -12.57 3.68
C THR A 34 -6.13 -12.20 4.80
N PHE A 35 -6.43 -11.16 5.58
CA PHE A 35 -5.63 -10.77 6.72
C PHE A 35 -5.62 -11.86 7.81
N ASP A 36 -6.79 -12.40 8.16
CA ASP A 36 -6.95 -13.42 9.21
C ASP A 36 -6.27 -14.74 8.84
N SER A 37 -6.11 -15.05 7.54
CA SER A 37 -5.33 -16.20 7.07
C SER A 37 -3.84 -16.09 7.38
N GLY A 38 -3.34 -14.92 7.78
CA GLY A 38 -1.93 -14.66 8.06
C GLY A 38 -1.06 -14.44 6.83
N LYS A 39 -1.62 -14.45 5.61
CA LYS A 39 -0.89 -14.31 4.33
C LYS A 39 -0.02 -13.04 4.29
N THR A 40 -0.47 -11.95 4.91
CA THR A 40 0.23 -10.66 4.90
C THR A 40 1.32 -10.52 5.97
N ARG A 41 1.46 -11.50 6.87
CA ARG A 41 2.36 -11.41 8.04
C ARG A 41 3.84 -11.63 7.72
N PRO A 42 4.25 -12.59 6.85
CA PRO A 42 5.66 -12.84 6.58
C PRO A 42 6.37 -11.61 6.00
N ILE A 43 7.62 -11.40 6.40
CA ILE A 43 8.43 -10.26 5.92
C ILE A 43 8.71 -10.37 4.42
N GLU A 44 8.95 -11.57 3.94
CA GLU A 44 9.25 -11.88 2.54
C GLU A 44 8.06 -11.50 1.65
N TRP A 45 6.85 -11.78 2.10
CA TRP A 45 5.64 -11.39 1.41
C TRP A 45 5.52 -9.87 1.32
N ARG A 46 5.72 -9.15 2.44
CA ARG A 46 5.65 -7.68 2.45
C ARG A 46 6.70 -7.04 1.56
N GLN A 47 7.94 -7.55 1.61
CA GLN A 47 9.03 -7.07 0.76
C GLN A 47 8.74 -7.32 -0.72
N ALA A 48 8.20 -8.48 -1.09
CA ALA A 48 7.78 -8.76 -2.46
C ALA A 48 6.71 -7.77 -2.93
N GLN A 49 5.72 -7.45 -2.09
CA GLN A 49 4.68 -6.48 -2.44
C GLN A 49 5.23 -5.06 -2.63
N LEU A 50 6.12 -4.63 -1.74
CA LEU A 50 6.78 -3.33 -1.85
C LEU A 50 7.65 -3.23 -3.12
N PHE A 51 8.34 -4.32 -3.45
CA PHE A 51 9.11 -4.40 -4.69
C PHE A 51 8.22 -4.28 -5.94
N GLU A 52 7.08 -5.02 -5.96
CA GLU A 52 6.14 -4.98 -7.08
C GLU A 52 5.48 -3.60 -7.22
N LEU A 53 5.15 -2.93 -6.13
CA LEU A 53 4.63 -1.56 -6.17
C LEU A 53 5.64 -0.59 -6.80
N GLY A 54 6.92 -0.67 -6.41
CA GLY A 54 7.97 0.13 -7.03
C GLY A 54 8.21 -0.24 -8.50
N ARG A 55 8.10 -1.53 -8.85
CA ARG A 55 8.20 -2.00 -10.23
C ARG A 55 7.04 -1.46 -11.10
N MET A 56 5.83 -1.45 -10.57
CA MET A 56 4.65 -0.90 -11.24
C MET A 56 4.85 0.57 -11.64
N MET A 57 5.42 1.39 -10.75
CA MET A 57 5.72 2.80 -11.05
C MET A 57 6.63 2.95 -12.28
N ARG A 58 7.67 2.10 -12.39
CA ARG A 58 8.62 2.14 -13.51
C ARG A 58 8.03 1.57 -14.80
N GLN A 59 7.33 0.44 -14.71
CA GLN A 59 6.82 -0.26 -15.90
C GLN A 59 5.67 0.49 -16.57
N HIS A 60 4.89 1.23 -15.80
CA HIS A 60 3.72 1.97 -16.28
C HIS A 60 3.91 3.50 -16.20
N GLU A 61 5.17 3.95 -16.28
CA GLU A 61 5.51 5.38 -16.23
C GLU A 61 4.73 6.20 -17.25
N ALA A 62 4.68 5.72 -18.50
CA ALA A 62 3.96 6.40 -19.58
C ALA A 62 2.44 6.47 -19.33
N ASP A 63 1.85 5.39 -18.84
CA ASP A 63 0.42 5.33 -18.54
C ASP A 63 0.05 6.31 -17.42
N PHE A 64 0.84 6.34 -16.34
CA PHE A 64 0.64 7.26 -15.22
C PHE A 64 0.92 8.71 -15.60
N ALA A 65 1.97 8.96 -16.37
CA ALA A 65 2.30 10.30 -16.85
C ALA A 65 1.17 10.88 -17.71
N GLU A 66 0.62 10.10 -18.64
CA GLU A 66 -0.51 10.52 -19.46
C GLU A 66 -1.78 10.76 -18.62
N ALA A 67 -2.08 9.90 -17.67
CA ALA A 67 -3.21 10.08 -16.77
C ALA A 67 -3.08 11.38 -15.95
N LEU A 68 -1.88 11.66 -15.41
CA LEU A 68 -1.60 12.89 -14.64
C LEU A 68 -1.63 14.14 -15.52
N ARG A 69 -1.22 14.02 -16.77
CA ARG A 69 -1.33 15.10 -17.77
C ARG A 69 -2.80 15.42 -18.08
N LEU A 70 -3.64 14.41 -18.24
CA LEU A 70 -5.07 14.58 -18.53
C LEU A 70 -5.84 15.14 -17.32
N ASP A 71 -5.51 14.71 -16.10
CA ASP A 71 -6.21 15.18 -14.90
C ASP A 71 -5.74 16.56 -14.41
N LEU A 72 -4.44 16.84 -14.46
CA LEU A 72 -3.82 17.98 -13.80
C LEU A 72 -2.90 18.83 -14.69
N GLY A 73 -2.71 18.46 -15.95
CA GLY A 73 -1.79 19.14 -16.85
C GLY A 73 -0.30 18.98 -16.48
N LYS A 74 0.05 18.03 -15.62
CA LYS A 74 1.45 17.80 -15.20
C LYS A 74 2.31 17.39 -16.38
N CYS A 75 3.49 18.00 -16.53
CA CYS A 75 4.48 17.55 -17.48
C CYS A 75 5.15 16.23 -17.02
N LEU A 76 5.77 15.51 -17.93
CA LEU A 76 6.42 14.23 -17.64
C LEU A 76 7.42 14.33 -16.47
N PHE A 77 8.28 15.35 -16.49
CA PHE A 77 9.29 15.53 -15.45
C PHE A 77 8.66 15.71 -14.06
N GLU A 78 7.61 16.52 -13.96
CA GLU A 78 6.89 16.73 -12.70
C GLU A 78 6.20 15.44 -12.23
N ALA A 79 5.49 14.74 -13.14
CA ALA A 79 4.81 13.50 -12.84
C ALA A 79 5.78 12.42 -12.33
N VAL A 80 6.93 12.26 -12.98
CA VAL A 80 7.95 11.28 -12.58
C VAL A 80 8.56 11.67 -11.24
N LEU A 81 9.00 12.92 -11.09
CA LEU A 81 9.74 13.34 -9.90
C LEU A 81 8.87 13.37 -8.64
N THR A 82 7.66 13.93 -8.72
CA THR A 82 6.84 14.20 -7.54
C THR A 82 5.88 13.08 -7.17
N GLU A 83 5.59 12.19 -8.11
CA GLU A 83 4.61 11.13 -7.88
C GLU A 83 5.25 9.74 -7.97
N MET A 84 5.81 9.36 -9.10
CA MET A 84 6.28 7.98 -9.31
C MET A 84 7.58 7.67 -8.57
N SER A 85 8.62 8.52 -8.74
CA SER A 85 9.90 8.32 -8.07
C SER A 85 9.79 8.41 -6.55
N PHE A 86 8.87 9.25 -6.05
CA PHE A 86 8.59 9.35 -4.62
C PHE A 86 8.05 8.01 -4.07
N VAL A 87 7.03 7.43 -4.72
CA VAL A 87 6.46 6.13 -4.32
C VAL A 87 7.50 5.02 -4.38
N GLU A 88 8.32 4.99 -5.44
CA GLU A 88 9.39 4.00 -5.57
C GLU A 88 10.42 4.12 -4.43
N ALA A 89 10.84 5.35 -4.11
CA ALA A 89 11.77 5.61 -3.03
C ALA A 89 11.20 5.16 -1.67
N GLU A 90 9.94 5.48 -1.38
CA GLU A 90 9.24 5.06 -0.17
C GLU A 90 9.14 3.54 -0.06
N ALA A 91 8.75 2.86 -1.15
CA ALA A 91 8.66 1.40 -1.18
C ALA A 91 10.02 0.74 -0.93
N LYS A 92 11.09 1.25 -1.56
CA LYS A 92 12.45 0.78 -1.36
C LYS A 92 12.95 1.02 0.06
N TYR A 93 12.67 2.20 0.61
CA TYR A 93 13.03 2.55 1.97
C TYR A 93 12.33 1.64 2.98
N ALA A 94 11.01 1.47 2.85
CA ALA A 94 10.22 0.59 3.71
C ALA A 94 10.73 -0.86 3.66
N SER A 95 10.95 -1.41 2.46
CA SER A 95 11.47 -2.77 2.28
C SER A 95 12.81 -2.97 3.00
N LYS A 96 13.73 -1.99 2.90
CA LYS A 96 15.05 -2.05 3.54
C LYS A 96 14.96 -2.04 5.07
N HIS A 97 14.03 -1.27 5.65
CA HIS A 97 13.96 -1.04 7.10
C HIS A 97 12.96 -1.97 7.80
N LEU A 98 12.12 -2.68 7.05
CA LEU A 98 11.01 -3.49 7.54
C LEU A 98 11.42 -4.49 8.63
N GLY A 99 12.54 -5.20 8.44
CA GLY A 99 13.04 -6.16 9.42
C GLY A 99 13.39 -5.53 10.77
N GLY A 100 13.85 -4.28 10.76
CA GLY A 100 14.11 -3.51 11.99
C GLY A 100 12.82 -3.08 12.68
N TRP A 101 11.83 -2.62 11.90
CA TRP A 101 10.54 -2.16 12.42
C TRP A 101 9.69 -3.27 13.04
N MET A 102 9.85 -4.50 12.56
CA MET A 102 9.12 -5.67 13.06
C MET A 102 9.68 -6.25 14.35
N ARG A 103 10.89 -5.85 14.76
CA ARG A 103 11.54 -6.42 15.94
C ARG A 103 10.85 -6.00 17.24
N PRO A 104 10.58 -6.95 18.15
CA PRO A 104 10.15 -6.62 19.50
C PRO A 104 11.19 -5.75 20.20
N ARG A 105 10.75 -4.69 20.83
CA ARG A 105 11.62 -3.77 21.59
C ARG A 105 11.44 -4.02 23.08
N ARG A 106 12.53 -4.39 23.75
CA ARG A 106 12.53 -4.55 25.21
C ARG A 106 12.27 -3.20 25.89
N VAL A 107 11.40 -3.18 26.89
CA VAL A 107 11.11 -2.02 27.73
C VAL A 107 11.33 -2.35 29.19
N ARG A 108 11.37 -1.31 30.05
CA ARG A 108 11.58 -1.49 31.50
C ARG A 108 10.41 -2.26 32.10
N THR A 109 10.74 -3.31 32.85
CA THR A 109 9.76 -4.11 33.60
C THR A 109 9.67 -3.54 35.04
N PRO A 110 8.48 -3.24 35.55
CA PRO A 110 8.30 -2.84 36.93
C PRO A 110 8.88 -3.86 37.92
N MET A 111 9.41 -3.39 39.05
CA MET A 111 10.08 -4.23 40.05
C MET A 111 9.18 -5.37 40.56
N MET A 112 7.89 -5.10 40.72
CA MET A 112 6.90 -6.10 41.17
C MET A 112 6.69 -7.27 40.22
N LEU A 113 7.09 -7.11 38.94
CA LEU A 113 6.98 -8.16 37.93
C LEU A 113 8.31 -8.86 37.63
N GLN A 114 9.34 -8.62 38.43
CA GLN A 114 10.61 -9.34 38.33
C GLN A 114 10.43 -10.79 38.80
N PRO A 115 11.08 -11.76 38.16
CA PRO A 115 12.09 -11.66 37.09
C PRO A 115 11.54 -11.61 35.67
N GLY A 116 10.29 -11.20 35.47
CA GLY A 116 9.64 -11.04 34.17
C GLY A 116 10.38 -10.08 33.23
N ARG A 117 10.03 -10.15 31.94
CA ARG A 117 10.56 -9.27 30.89
C ARG A 117 9.41 -8.67 30.09
N SER A 118 9.47 -7.35 29.84
CA SER A 118 8.45 -6.63 29.10
C SER A 118 8.95 -6.22 27.71
N TYR A 119 8.08 -6.33 26.71
CA TYR A 119 8.37 -5.98 25.33
C TYR A 119 7.22 -5.19 24.72
N VAL A 120 7.55 -4.31 23.77
CA VAL A 120 6.59 -3.71 22.83
C VAL A 120 6.82 -4.41 21.49
N GLN A 121 5.80 -5.05 20.97
CA GLN A 121 5.83 -5.73 19.69
C GLN A 121 4.90 -5.03 18.70
N PRO A 122 5.41 -4.61 17.53
CA PRO A 122 4.56 -4.11 16.44
C PRO A 122 3.69 -5.23 15.88
N GLU A 123 2.39 -4.96 15.71
CA GLU A 123 1.44 -5.90 15.10
C GLU A 123 0.61 -5.23 14.02
N SER A 124 0.19 -6.02 13.03
CA SER A 124 -0.69 -5.57 11.96
C SER A 124 -2.11 -5.33 12.51
N LYS A 125 -2.80 -4.29 12.01
CA LYS A 125 -4.13 -3.90 12.51
C LYS A 125 -5.29 -4.54 11.74
N GLY A 126 -5.07 -5.04 10.52
CA GLY A 126 -6.11 -5.70 9.72
C GLY A 126 -6.30 -5.07 8.36
N VAL A 127 -7.39 -4.36 8.15
CA VAL A 127 -7.72 -3.68 6.89
C VAL A 127 -7.63 -2.18 7.09
N ALA A 128 -6.78 -1.52 6.31
CA ALA A 128 -6.63 -0.07 6.29
C ALA A 128 -7.50 0.54 5.18
N LEU A 129 -8.02 1.74 5.41
CA LEU A 129 -8.67 2.57 4.39
C LEU A 129 -7.76 3.75 4.09
N VAL A 130 -7.41 3.94 2.81
CA VAL A 130 -6.68 5.08 2.30
C VAL A 130 -7.63 5.96 1.49
N ILE A 131 -7.86 7.19 1.94
CA ILE A 131 -8.64 8.21 1.23
C ILE A 131 -7.66 9.30 0.80
N ALA A 132 -7.51 9.50 -0.50
CA ALA A 132 -6.51 10.38 -1.05
C ALA A 132 -7.12 11.61 -1.75
N PRO A 133 -6.45 12.78 -1.65
CA PRO A 133 -6.84 14.01 -2.35
C PRO A 133 -6.46 13.97 -3.84
N TRP A 134 -6.82 15.04 -4.55
CA TRP A 134 -6.63 15.16 -5.99
C TRP A 134 -5.30 15.79 -6.42
N ASN A 135 -4.62 16.53 -5.54
CA ASN A 135 -3.45 17.36 -5.91
C ASN A 135 -2.18 16.57 -6.23
N TYR A 136 -2.01 15.39 -5.62
CA TYR A 136 -0.97 14.41 -5.92
C TYR A 136 -1.60 13.00 -5.93
N PRO A 137 -2.44 12.72 -6.93
CA PRO A 137 -3.39 11.60 -6.85
C PRO A 137 -2.73 10.23 -6.82
N LEU A 138 -1.56 10.08 -7.42
CA LEU A 138 -0.83 8.81 -7.42
C LEU A 138 -0.05 8.63 -6.11
N SER A 139 0.77 9.60 -5.74
CA SER A 139 1.63 9.49 -4.57
C SER A 139 0.82 9.46 -3.26
N MET A 140 -0.26 10.26 -3.16
CA MET A 140 -1.11 10.29 -1.95
C MET A 140 -1.95 9.02 -1.76
N VAL A 141 -2.15 8.23 -2.78
CA VAL A 141 -2.73 6.87 -2.67
C VAL A 141 -1.65 5.85 -2.33
N CYS A 142 -0.53 5.88 -3.07
CA CYS A 142 0.47 4.81 -3.01
C CYS A 142 1.42 4.92 -1.80
N ALA A 143 1.76 6.12 -1.33
CA ALA A 143 2.64 6.25 -0.16
C ALA A 143 1.99 5.72 1.14
N PRO A 144 0.74 6.03 1.49
CA PRO A 144 0.06 5.35 2.60
C PRO A 144 -0.11 3.84 2.38
N LEU A 145 -0.28 3.39 1.12
CA LEU A 145 -0.33 1.98 0.78
C LEU A 145 0.99 1.28 1.10
N VAL A 146 2.15 1.92 0.82
CA VAL A 146 3.47 1.42 1.26
C VAL A 146 3.47 1.17 2.77
N GLY A 147 2.97 2.13 3.56
CA GLY A 147 2.86 1.97 5.01
C GLY A 147 1.93 0.84 5.43
N ALA A 148 0.78 0.69 4.75
CA ALA A 148 -0.17 -0.40 5.01
C ALA A 148 0.45 -1.78 4.74
N ILE A 149 1.14 -1.95 3.60
CA ILE A 149 1.84 -3.18 3.22
C ILE A 149 2.97 -3.48 4.21
N ALA A 150 3.82 -2.49 4.51
CA ALA A 150 4.90 -2.63 5.48
C ALA A 150 4.37 -3.03 6.86
N GLY A 151 3.23 -2.47 7.28
CA GLY A 151 2.53 -2.85 8.51
C GLY A 151 1.85 -4.22 8.45
N GLY A 152 1.88 -4.93 7.31
CA GLY A 152 1.26 -6.25 7.12
C GLY A 152 -0.26 -6.20 7.07
N ASN A 153 -0.84 -5.08 6.65
CA ASN A 153 -2.28 -4.90 6.52
C ASN A 153 -2.74 -5.12 5.07
N CYS A 154 -4.00 -5.49 4.92
CA CYS A 154 -4.72 -5.29 3.66
C CYS A 154 -5.17 -3.83 3.54
N ALA A 155 -5.45 -3.36 2.33
CA ALA A 155 -5.86 -1.97 2.12
C ALA A 155 -7.05 -1.85 1.16
N VAL A 156 -7.92 -0.90 1.46
CA VAL A 156 -8.94 -0.36 0.56
C VAL A 156 -8.48 1.03 0.16
N LEU A 157 -8.43 1.31 -1.14
CA LEU A 157 -8.01 2.59 -1.67
C LEU A 157 -9.22 3.35 -2.22
N LYS A 158 -9.38 4.60 -1.84
CA LYS A 158 -10.36 5.53 -2.39
C LYS A 158 -9.61 6.74 -2.95
N PRO A 159 -9.17 6.69 -4.22
CA PRO A 159 -8.62 7.85 -4.91
C PRO A 159 -9.66 8.96 -5.02
N SER A 160 -9.22 10.15 -5.40
CA SER A 160 -10.13 11.27 -5.65
C SER A 160 -10.95 11.05 -6.93
N GLU A 161 -12.21 11.36 -6.89
CA GLU A 161 -13.12 11.39 -8.05
C GLU A 161 -12.77 12.52 -9.05
N ILE A 162 -12.07 13.56 -8.61
CA ILE A 162 -11.64 14.68 -9.45
C ILE A 162 -10.57 14.23 -10.47
N THR A 163 -9.70 13.28 -10.08
CA THR A 163 -8.62 12.76 -10.91
C THR A 163 -8.99 11.37 -11.45
N SER A 164 -9.98 11.37 -12.35
CA SER A 164 -10.62 10.16 -12.85
C SER A 164 -9.69 9.30 -13.73
N HIS A 165 -8.80 9.93 -14.52
CA HIS A 165 -7.86 9.21 -15.38
C HIS A 165 -6.79 8.49 -14.55
N THR A 166 -6.23 9.16 -13.54
CA THR A 166 -5.27 8.55 -12.61
C THR A 166 -5.92 7.43 -11.79
N SER A 167 -7.16 7.65 -11.33
CA SER A 167 -7.93 6.63 -10.61
C SER A 167 -8.20 5.39 -11.48
N ALA A 168 -8.55 5.61 -12.77
CA ALA A 168 -8.76 4.52 -13.73
C ALA A 168 -7.46 3.77 -14.06
N ALA A 169 -6.34 4.49 -14.23
CA ALA A 169 -5.03 3.88 -14.43
C ALA A 169 -4.66 2.98 -13.24
N LEU A 170 -4.76 3.48 -12.00
CA LEU A 170 -4.53 2.70 -10.80
C LEU A 170 -5.43 1.46 -10.68
N ALA A 171 -6.67 1.53 -11.15
CA ALA A 171 -7.60 0.40 -11.08
C ALA A 171 -7.32 -0.68 -12.15
N ARG A 172 -6.67 -0.31 -13.25
CA ARG A 172 -6.35 -1.19 -14.37
C ARG A 172 -5.03 -1.92 -14.20
N LEU A 173 -4.04 -1.25 -13.64
CA LEU A 173 -2.66 -1.71 -13.48
C LEU A 173 -2.43 -2.38 -12.13
#